data_5b325ba777de06caaee967f0dd143f30
#
_entry.id   5b325ba777de06caaee967f0dd143f30
#
_cell.length_a   1.000
_cell.length_b   1.000
_cell.length_c   1.000
_cell.angle_alpha   90.00
_cell.angle_beta   90.00
_cell.angle_gamma   90.00
#
_symmetry.space_group_name_H-M   'P 1'
#
loop_
_entity.id
_entity.type
_entity.pdbx_description
1 polymer ?
#
loop_
_entity_poly.entity_id
_entity_poly.type
_entity_poly.pdbx_seq_one_letter_code
_entity_poly.pdbx_strand_id
1 'polypeptide(L)'
;MDNLVSSKRPDISFPVGYHDLHPNVSINFQLNRFYGWVGDDSMLTEMRQAVAGVNDYPMFTKIILELGEKALTRLEVLKGAYYLRLAEFFLPSGDPRKLPTRQRFVDLLLDHLQVAPSVYSRIPFGTGWLPAYRLTPMKPRGTLVVFGGFDSYIEEWLPAALFFRDAGYDTILFEGPGQGAALELAHLTMSPDWEKPVKAVLDFFRLDAVTLMGFSLGGGLVIRAAAFEPRVRRVIAYDVCPNMLEGMLRSVPPPGREKLHECFGSGNEDAVNSFVAGAIAKSLLLEWAIQQGLHNTGLKTPFEMLKHYQKYETASISSRLTQDVLLMAGAEDHYIPVHQLPDQITTLTHVRSLTARLFTRAEQAQNHCQVGNMGLAFRLMNDWMTGLGPIERLPAML
;
A
#
# COMPACT_ATOMS: atom_id res chain seq x y z
N MET A 1 -23.09 39.11 11.79
CA MET A 1 -21.76 38.88 12.45
C MET A 1 -21.53 37.41 12.47
N ASP A 2 -20.97 36.92 11.36
CA ASP A 2 -20.76 35.49 11.13
C ASP A 2 -19.50 35.06 11.86
N ASN A 3 -19.67 34.29 12.93
CA ASN A 3 -18.59 33.53 13.53
C ASN A 3 -18.18 32.41 12.55
N LEU A 4 -17.37 32.76 11.55
CA LEU A 4 -16.57 31.80 10.81
C LEU A 4 -15.54 31.22 11.79
N VAL A 5 -15.91 30.18 12.50
CA VAL A 5 -14.93 29.26 13.10
C VAL A 5 -14.19 28.64 11.93
N SER A 6 -13.05 29.22 11.58
CA SER A 6 -12.06 28.57 10.73
C SER A 6 -11.57 27.35 11.51
N SER A 7 -12.20 26.20 11.29
CA SER A 7 -11.71 24.94 11.83
C SER A 7 -10.39 24.64 11.12
N LYS A 8 -9.29 24.93 11.80
CA LYS A 8 -7.96 24.57 11.31
C LYS A 8 -7.93 23.06 11.16
N ARG A 9 -7.50 22.58 9.99
CA ARG A 9 -7.31 21.13 9.75
C ARG A 9 -6.48 20.54 10.90
N PRO A 10 -6.80 19.32 11.38
CA PRO A 10 -5.99 18.64 12.40
C PRO A 10 -4.51 18.50 11.97
N ASP A 11 -3.60 18.66 12.92
CA ASP A 11 -2.18 18.42 12.68
C ASP A 11 -1.95 16.93 12.38
N ILE A 12 -1.18 16.63 11.34
CA ILE A 12 -0.83 15.26 10.98
C ILE A 12 0.41 14.86 11.76
N SER A 13 0.27 13.82 12.56
CA SER A 13 1.36 13.19 13.29
C SER A 13 1.35 11.68 13.06
N PHE A 14 2.53 11.06 13.19
CA PHE A 14 2.69 9.63 13.04
C PHE A 14 3.33 9.11 14.33
N PRO A 15 2.64 8.26 15.09
CA PRO A 15 3.16 7.72 16.35
C PRO A 15 4.36 6.83 16.09
N VAL A 16 5.20 6.68 17.13
CA VAL A 16 6.35 5.77 17.11
C VAL A 16 6.09 4.63 18.09
N GLY A 17 6.20 3.41 17.63
CA GLY A 17 6.07 2.18 18.41
C GLY A 17 5.41 1.07 17.62
N TYR A 18 5.98 -0.14 17.70
CA TYR A 18 5.36 -1.37 17.25
C TYR A 18 5.06 -2.24 18.46
N HIS A 19 3.80 -2.55 18.68
CA HIS A 19 3.28 -3.09 19.92
C HIS A 19 2.86 -4.56 19.80
N ASP A 20 3.07 -5.34 20.85
CA ASP A 20 2.54 -6.71 20.95
C ASP A 20 1.08 -6.65 21.41
N LEU A 21 0.17 -6.62 20.44
CA LEU A 21 -1.27 -6.53 20.64
C LEU A 21 -1.96 -7.88 20.49
N HIS A 22 -1.37 -8.78 19.69
CA HIS A 22 -1.93 -10.10 19.40
C HIS A 22 -0.83 -11.11 19.01
N PRO A 23 -0.91 -12.41 19.40
CA PRO A 23 0.11 -13.41 19.05
C PRO A 23 0.14 -13.77 17.57
N ASN A 24 -0.97 -13.62 16.84
CA ASN A 24 -1.01 -13.87 15.40
C ASN A 24 -0.43 -12.68 14.64
N VAL A 25 0.58 -12.92 13.78
CA VAL A 25 1.31 -11.88 13.04
C VAL A 25 0.41 -11.07 12.13
N SER A 26 -0.55 -11.70 11.44
CA SER A 26 -1.47 -11.01 10.53
C SER A 26 -2.35 -10.00 11.29
N ILE A 27 -2.95 -10.43 12.40
CA ILE A 27 -3.78 -9.56 13.25
C ILE A 27 -2.91 -8.48 13.90
N ASN A 28 -1.78 -8.85 14.52
CA ASN A 28 -0.90 -7.90 15.20
C ASN A 28 -0.41 -6.79 14.27
N PHE A 29 -0.02 -7.15 13.05
CA PHE A 29 0.45 -6.18 12.08
C PHE A 29 -0.64 -5.17 11.71
N GLN A 30 -1.84 -5.62 11.42
CA GLN A 30 -2.93 -4.71 11.02
C GLN A 30 -3.39 -3.82 12.19
N LEU A 31 -3.40 -4.31 13.43
CA LEU A 31 -3.66 -3.48 14.61
C LEU A 31 -2.65 -2.32 14.71
N ASN A 32 -1.35 -2.60 14.54
CA ASN A 32 -0.30 -1.58 14.55
C ASN A 32 -0.39 -0.64 13.34
N ARG A 33 -0.71 -1.15 12.14
CA ARG A 33 -0.89 -0.34 10.92
C ARG A 33 -1.94 0.74 11.13
N PHE A 34 -3.10 0.37 11.65
CA PHE A 34 -4.21 1.32 11.82
C PHE A 34 -4.04 2.23 13.05
N TYR A 35 -3.40 1.74 14.12
CA TYR A 35 -2.93 2.62 15.19
C TYR A 35 -1.97 3.70 14.68
N GLY A 36 -1.08 3.35 13.76
CA GLY A 36 -0.10 4.25 13.16
C GLY A 36 -0.68 5.47 12.45
N TRP A 37 -1.95 5.43 12.07
CA TRP A 37 -2.66 6.57 11.47
C TRP A 37 -3.38 7.46 12.48
N VAL A 38 -3.67 6.94 13.68
CA VAL A 38 -4.48 7.63 14.69
C VAL A 38 -3.63 8.21 15.81
N GLY A 39 -2.71 7.41 16.35
CA GLY A 39 -1.82 7.82 17.45
C GLY A 39 -2.51 8.02 18.79
N ASP A 40 -3.70 7.47 19.00
CA ASP A 40 -4.39 7.50 20.28
C ASP A 40 -4.02 6.26 21.10
N ASP A 41 -3.24 6.44 22.15
CA ASP A 41 -2.74 5.35 23.00
C ASP A 41 -3.87 4.53 23.66
N SER A 42 -5.08 5.08 23.81
CA SER A 42 -6.22 4.33 24.30
C SER A 42 -6.59 3.16 23.36
N MET A 43 -6.32 3.29 22.04
CA MET A 43 -6.53 2.19 21.08
C MET A 43 -5.69 0.96 21.43
N LEU A 44 -4.47 1.14 21.92
CA LEU A 44 -3.58 0.02 22.26
C LEU A 44 -4.19 -0.86 23.34
N THR A 45 -4.79 -0.23 24.36
CA THR A 45 -5.48 -0.94 25.44
C THR A 45 -6.78 -1.55 24.98
N GLU A 46 -7.61 -0.79 24.25
CA GLU A 46 -8.89 -1.23 23.71
C GLU A 46 -8.71 -2.45 22.78
N MET A 47 -7.79 -2.37 21.82
CA MET A 47 -7.52 -3.44 20.88
C MET A 47 -6.99 -4.69 21.59
N ARG A 48 -5.97 -4.55 22.46
CA ARG A 48 -5.40 -5.70 23.18
C ARG A 48 -6.46 -6.45 24.00
N GLN A 49 -7.35 -5.73 24.67
CA GLN A 49 -8.42 -6.33 25.47
C GLN A 49 -9.49 -6.97 24.59
N ALA A 50 -9.89 -6.29 23.53
CA ALA A 50 -11.01 -6.73 22.68
C ALA A 50 -10.66 -7.97 21.84
N VAL A 51 -9.42 -8.08 21.36
CA VAL A 51 -9.01 -9.21 20.50
C VAL A 51 -8.34 -10.35 21.26
N ALA A 52 -8.28 -10.29 22.59
CA ALA A 52 -7.70 -11.37 23.38
C ALA A 52 -8.44 -12.70 23.10
N GLY A 53 -7.70 -13.70 22.63
CA GLY A 53 -8.27 -15.02 22.31
C GLY A 53 -9.01 -15.11 20.96
N VAL A 54 -9.00 -14.07 20.13
CA VAL A 54 -9.55 -14.11 18.77
C VAL A 54 -8.63 -14.94 17.87
N ASN A 55 -9.20 -15.92 17.13
CA ASN A 55 -8.44 -16.84 16.31
C ASN A 55 -8.94 -16.94 14.86
N ASP A 56 -9.92 -16.12 14.48
CA ASP A 56 -10.47 -16.07 13.13
C ASP A 56 -10.87 -14.64 12.73
N TYR A 57 -10.95 -14.39 11.43
CA TYR A 57 -11.32 -13.08 10.91
C TYR A 57 -12.79 -12.71 11.10
N PRO A 58 -13.77 -13.62 11.03
CA PRO A 58 -15.17 -13.29 11.32
C PRO A 58 -15.38 -12.70 12.70
N MET A 59 -14.80 -13.33 13.75
CA MET A 59 -14.86 -12.80 15.12
C MET A 59 -14.09 -11.51 15.26
N PHE A 60 -12.89 -11.44 14.69
CA PHE A 60 -12.07 -10.22 14.67
C PHE A 60 -12.84 -9.05 14.06
N THR A 61 -13.40 -9.22 12.87
CA THR A 61 -14.16 -8.19 12.16
C THR A 61 -15.36 -7.70 12.96
N LYS A 62 -16.11 -8.62 13.56
CA LYS A 62 -17.25 -8.26 14.42
C LYS A 62 -16.82 -7.36 15.58
N ILE A 63 -15.78 -7.75 16.31
CA ILE A 63 -15.27 -7.01 17.46
C ILE A 63 -14.76 -5.62 17.06
N ILE A 64 -14.02 -5.54 15.96
CA ILE A 64 -13.47 -4.25 15.50
C ILE A 64 -14.56 -3.30 15.00
N LEU A 65 -15.62 -3.83 14.34
CA LEU A 65 -16.81 -3.01 14.01
C LEU A 65 -17.46 -2.45 15.27
N GLU A 66 -17.62 -3.25 16.33
CA GLU A 66 -18.17 -2.79 17.60
C GLU A 66 -17.30 -1.70 18.25
N LEU A 67 -15.97 -1.81 18.18
CA LEU A 67 -15.04 -0.75 18.65
C LEU A 67 -15.23 0.53 17.84
N GLY A 68 -15.36 0.41 16.50
CA GLY A 68 -15.63 1.55 15.63
C GLY A 68 -16.91 2.30 16.01
N GLU A 69 -18.00 1.59 16.21
CA GLU A 69 -19.28 2.20 16.62
C GLU A 69 -19.18 2.87 18.00
N LYS A 70 -18.50 2.24 18.97
CA LYS A 70 -18.27 2.82 20.29
C LYS A 70 -17.44 4.11 20.21
N ALA A 71 -16.39 4.13 19.40
CA ALA A 71 -15.57 5.32 19.18
C ALA A 71 -16.39 6.46 18.55
N LEU A 72 -17.18 6.17 17.53
CA LEU A 72 -18.05 7.16 16.89
C LEU A 72 -19.12 7.72 17.86
N THR A 73 -19.70 6.89 18.73
CA THR A 73 -20.63 7.33 19.76
C THR A 73 -19.98 8.31 20.74
N ARG A 74 -18.66 8.19 20.95
CA ARG A 74 -17.88 9.11 21.79
C ARG A 74 -17.33 10.33 21.02
N LEU A 75 -17.70 10.49 19.75
CA LEU A 75 -17.19 11.52 18.84
C LEU A 75 -15.68 11.44 18.56
N GLU A 76 -15.07 10.28 18.76
CA GLU A 76 -13.68 9.96 18.44
C GLU A 76 -13.57 9.61 16.95
N VAL A 77 -13.82 10.59 16.05
CA VAL A 77 -14.10 10.36 14.63
C VAL A 77 -12.95 9.64 13.92
N LEU A 78 -11.70 10.09 14.10
CA LEU A 78 -10.54 9.48 13.43
C LEU A 78 -10.33 8.04 13.88
N LYS A 79 -10.45 7.78 15.17
CA LYS A 79 -10.35 6.44 15.77
C LYS A 79 -11.45 5.52 15.23
N GLY A 80 -12.69 6.00 15.24
CA GLY A 80 -13.84 5.26 14.68
C GLY A 80 -13.66 4.94 13.20
N ALA A 81 -13.22 5.90 12.40
CA ALA A 81 -12.97 5.71 10.98
C ALA A 81 -11.91 4.60 10.74
N TYR A 82 -10.78 4.64 11.42
CA TYR A 82 -9.75 3.62 11.23
C TYR A 82 -10.11 2.26 11.82
N TYR A 83 -10.96 2.17 12.84
CA TYR A 83 -11.55 0.89 13.24
C TYR A 83 -12.46 0.32 12.16
N LEU A 84 -13.29 1.16 11.50
CA LEU A 84 -14.11 0.70 10.37
C LEU A 84 -13.22 0.20 9.22
N ARG A 85 -12.13 0.90 8.90
CA ARG A 85 -11.19 0.47 7.87
C ARG A 85 -10.49 -0.85 8.23
N LEU A 86 -10.07 -1.01 9.49
CA LEU A 86 -9.47 -2.24 10.00
C LEU A 86 -10.43 -3.43 9.89
N ALA A 87 -11.70 -3.23 10.23
CA ALA A 87 -12.72 -4.27 10.10
C ALA A 87 -12.99 -4.62 8.62
N GLU A 88 -13.16 -3.59 7.78
CA GLU A 88 -13.40 -3.74 6.35
C GLU A 88 -12.26 -4.50 5.65
N PHE A 89 -11.02 -4.32 6.09
CA PHE A 89 -9.84 -4.99 5.55
C PHE A 89 -9.99 -6.51 5.50
N PHE A 90 -10.57 -7.11 6.52
CA PHE A 90 -10.77 -8.55 6.63
C PHE A 90 -12.17 -9.04 6.20
N LEU A 91 -13.07 -8.15 5.77
CA LEU A 91 -14.32 -8.57 5.17
C LEU A 91 -14.08 -9.21 3.79
N PRO A 92 -14.62 -10.41 3.53
CA PRO A 92 -14.53 -11.03 2.22
C PRO A 92 -15.10 -10.13 1.11
N SER A 93 -14.62 -10.27 -0.12
CA SER A 93 -15.08 -9.48 -1.28
C SER A 93 -16.60 -9.56 -1.54
N GLY A 94 -17.23 -10.69 -1.22
CA GLY A 94 -18.68 -10.88 -1.35
C GLY A 94 -19.52 -10.48 -0.13
N ASP A 95 -18.89 -9.98 0.95
CA ASP A 95 -19.64 -9.59 2.14
C ASP A 95 -20.41 -8.27 1.89
N PRO A 96 -21.75 -8.24 2.10
CA PRO A 96 -22.56 -7.06 1.82
C PRO A 96 -22.18 -5.83 2.69
N ARG A 97 -21.44 -6.02 3.78
CA ARG A 97 -20.98 -4.95 4.65
C ARG A 97 -19.74 -4.27 4.12
N LYS A 98 -18.96 -4.91 3.23
CA LYS A 98 -17.63 -4.43 2.79
C LYS A 98 -17.70 -3.02 2.20
N LEU A 99 -18.44 -2.84 1.12
CA LEU A 99 -18.55 -1.53 0.46
C LEU A 99 -19.20 -0.44 1.32
N PRO A 100 -20.30 -0.70 2.05
CA PRO A 100 -20.86 0.30 2.98
C PRO A 100 -19.89 0.71 4.09
N THR A 101 -19.15 -0.25 4.68
CA THR A 101 -18.15 0.06 5.72
C THR A 101 -17.00 0.88 5.15
N ARG A 102 -16.53 0.53 3.95
CA ARG A 102 -15.54 1.34 3.23
C ARG A 102 -16.03 2.76 2.99
N GLN A 103 -17.21 2.93 2.42
CA GLN A 103 -17.73 4.27 2.12
C GLN A 103 -17.84 5.12 3.39
N ARG A 104 -18.31 4.53 4.48
CA ARG A 104 -18.38 5.23 5.77
C ARG A 104 -17.02 5.64 6.30
N PHE A 105 -16.00 4.78 6.18
CA PHE A 105 -14.61 5.15 6.49
C PHE A 105 -14.15 6.35 5.67
N VAL A 106 -14.36 6.31 4.36
CA VAL A 106 -13.95 7.38 3.43
C VAL A 106 -14.62 8.70 3.79
N ASP A 107 -15.95 8.70 3.99
CA ASP A 107 -16.70 9.91 4.33
C ASP A 107 -16.21 10.54 5.64
N LEU A 108 -16.04 9.74 6.69
CA LEU A 108 -15.55 10.19 8.00
C LEU A 108 -14.12 10.75 7.90
N LEU A 109 -13.25 10.10 7.13
CA LEU A 109 -11.86 10.52 7.00
C LEU A 109 -11.73 11.81 6.20
N LEU A 110 -12.43 11.92 5.07
CA LEU A 110 -12.41 13.13 4.23
C LEU A 110 -12.93 14.34 5.00
N ASP A 111 -14.02 14.18 5.75
CA ASP A 111 -14.58 15.23 6.60
C ASP A 111 -13.58 15.63 7.71
N HIS A 112 -13.04 14.64 8.44
CA HIS A 112 -12.05 14.90 9.51
C HIS A 112 -10.81 15.61 8.99
N LEU A 113 -10.26 15.19 7.85
CA LEU A 113 -9.08 15.80 7.24
C LEU A 113 -9.38 17.07 6.45
N GLN A 114 -10.66 17.48 6.34
CA GLN A 114 -11.12 18.62 5.56
C GLN A 114 -10.63 18.57 4.10
N VAL A 115 -10.71 17.39 3.50
CA VAL A 115 -10.37 17.18 2.09
C VAL A 115 -11.58 17.46 1.22
N ALA A 116 -11.50 18.51 0.41
CA ALA A 116 -12.61 18.92 -0.44
C ALA A 116 -12.92 17.89 -1.54
N PRO A 117 -14.19 17.62 -1.88
CA PRO A 117 -14.55 16.69 -2.96
C PRO A 117 -13.94 17.06 -4.33
N SER A 118 -13.63 18.33 -4.55
CA SER A 118 -13.04 18.82 -5.81
C SER A 118 -11.64 18.32 -6.11
N VAL A 119 -10.93 17.74 -5.12
CA VAL A 119 -9.61 17.17 -5.34
C VAL A 119 -9.66 15.73 -5.88
N TYR A 120 -10.84 15.11 -5.87
CA TYR A 120 -11.07 13.76 -6.38
C TYR A 120 -11.36 13.77 -7.87
N SER A 121 -10.79 12.81 -8.59
CA SER A 121 -11.00 12.61 -10.02
C SER A 121 -11.20 11.14 -10.35
N ARG A 122 -12.01 10.86 -11.38
CA ARG A 122 -12.11 9.56 -12.04
C ARG A 122 -11.43 9.65 -13.38
N ILE A 123 -10.26 9.02 -13.51
CA ILE A 123 -9.45 9.06 -14.71
C ILE A 123 -9.89 7.93 -15.65
N PRO A 124 -10.36 8.19 -16.88
CA PRO A 124 -10.75 7.14 -17.82
C PRO A 124 -9.60 6.14 -18.06
N PHE A 125 -9.87 4.85 -17.95
CA PHE A 125 -8.87 3.80 -18.18
C PHE A 125 -9.54 2.49 -18.62
N GLY A 126 -9.18 2.00 -19.81
CA GLY A 126 -9.77 0.79 -20.37
C GLY A 126 -11.30 0.87 -20.45
N THR A 127 -11.97 -0.09 -19.82
CA THR A 127 -13.44 -0.16 -19.71
C THR A 127 -13.98 0.52 -18.44
N GLY A 128 -13.10 1.06 -17.59
CA GLY A 128 -13.46 1.64 -16.30
C GLY A 128 -12.76 2.99 -16.06
N TRP A 129 -12.32 3.20 -14.83
CA TRP A 129 -11.68 4.42 -14.40
C TRP A 129 -10.74 4.16 -13.22
N LEU A 130 -9.74 5.04 -13.06
CA LEU A 130 -8.82 5.04 -11.92
C LEU A 130 -9.22 6.18 -10.97
N PRO A 131 -9.43 5.92 -9.67
CA PRO A 131 -9.64 6.97 -8.68
C PRO A 131 -8.32 7.69 -8.41
N ALA A 132 -8.39 9.01 -8.24
CA ALA A 132 -7.23 9.81 -7.89
C ALA A 132 -7.61 11.01 -7.03
N TYR A 133 -6.76 11.35 -6.06
CA TYR A 133 -6.81 12.58 -5.28
C TYR A 133 -5.58 13.42 -5.62
N ARG A 134 -5.76 14.71 -5.96
CA ARG A 134 -4.67 15.65 -6.20
C ARG A 134 -4.66 16.75 -5.15
N LEU A 135 -3.62 16.81 -4.36
CA LEU A 135 -3.44 17.76 -3.26
C LEU A 135 -2.29 18.72 -3.61
N THR A 136 -2.63 19.89 -4.12
CA THR A 136 -1.65 20.85 -4.63
C THR A 136 -1.40 21.96 -3.61
N PRO A 137 -0.14 22.25 -3.20
CA PRO A 137 0.22 23.40 -2.41
C PRO A 137 0.21 24.69 -3.25
N MET A 138 0.21 25.86 -2.62
CA MET A 138 0.20 27.15 -3.34
C MET A 138 1.39 27.32 -4.30
N LYS A 139 2.57 26.82 -3.94
CA LYS A 139 3.81 26.86 -4.74
C LYS A 139 4.46 25.51 -4.77
N PRO A 140 4.11 24.62 -5.71
CA PRO A 140 4.71 23.30 -5.81
C PRO A 140 6.19 23.38 -6.16
N ARG A 141 7.03 22.64 -5.44
CA ARG A 141 8.47 22.45 -5.73
C ARG A 141 8.76 21.18 -6.55
N GLY A 142 7.73 20.40 -6.83
CA GLY A 142 7.78 19.18 -7.62
C GLY A 142 6.46 18.42 -7.52
N THR A 143 6.32 17.36 -8.31
CA THR A 143 5.14 16.50 -8.31
C THR A 143 5.51 15.11 -7.79
N LEU A 144 4.75 14.61 -6.82
CA LEU A 144 4.85 13.28 -6.26
C LEU A 144 3.58 12.50 -6.63
N VAL A 145 3.73 11.44 -7.41
CA VAL A 145 2.64 10.52 -7.78
C VAL A 145 2.79 9.24 -6.98
N VAL A 146 1.72 8.82 -6.30
CA VAL A 146 1.75 7.74 -5.31
C VAL A 146 0.66 6.73 -5.59
N PHE A 147 0.98 5.45 -5.44
CA PHE A 147 0.02 4.36 -5.51
C PHE A 147 0.35 3.24 -4.53
N GLY A 148 -0.67 2.44 -4.25
CA GLY A 148 -0.58 1.34 -3.31
C GLY A 148 -0.02 0.05 -3.87
N GLY A 149 -0.14 -0.99 -3.06
CA GLY A 149 0.30 -2.35 -3.36
C GLY A 149 -0.86 -3.32 -3.54
N PHE A 150 -0.78 -4.40 -2.77
CA PHE A 150 -1.65 -5.56 -2.89
C PHE A 150 -3.06 -5.37 -2.28
N ASP A 151 -3.18 -4.53 -1.24
CA ASP A 151 -4.37 -4.45 -0.37
C ASP A 151 -4.75 -3.02 0.04
N SER A 152 -4.16 -2.02 -0.59
CA SER A 152 -4.31 -0.63 -0.16
C SER A 152 -5.53 0.04 -0.78
N TYR A 153 -6.22 0.86 0.04
CA TYR A 153 -7.06 1.94 -0.43
C TYR A 153 -6.32 3.27 -0.31
N ILE A 154 -6.39 4.10 -1.34
CA ILE A 154 -5.66 5.38 -1.34
C ILE A 154 -6.13 6.33 -0.25
N GLU A 155 -7.40 6.25 0.15
CA GLU A 155 -7.93 7.10 1.22
C GLU A 155 -7.20 6.86 2.55
N GLU A 156 -6.81 5.61 2.84
CA GLU A 156 -6.04 5.29 4.04
C GLU A 156 -4.73 6.10 4.14
N TRP A 157 -4.16 6.47 2.99
CA TRP A 157 -2.89 7.16 2.87
C TRP A 157 -3.02 8.69 2.72
N LEU A 158 -4.22 9.23 2.81
CA LEU A 158 -4.44 10.68 2.76
C LEU A 158 -3.61 11.47 3.79
N PRO A 159 -3.40 11.00 5.04
CA PRO A 159 -2.50 11.69 5.96
C PRO A 159 -1.07 11.81 5.44
N ALA A 160 -0.53 10.76 4.83
CA ALA A 160 0.80 10.81 4.20
C ALA A 160 0.83 11.76 2.99
N ALA A 161 -0.20 11.76 2.16
CA ALA A 161 -0.30 12.68 1.03
C ALA A 161 -0.37 14.15 1.48
N LEU A 162 -1.09 14.42 2.55
CA LEU A 162 -1.16 15.75 3.15
C LEU A 162 0.20 16.16 3.74
N PHE A 163 0.94 15.23 4.35
CA PHE A 163 2.32 15.47 4.81
C PHE A 163 3.22 15.94 3.64
N PHE A 164 3.21 15.25 2.51
CA PHE A 164 4.02 15.64 1.35
C PHE A 164 3.52 16.93 0.69
N ARG A 165 2.21 17.18 0.64
CA ARG A 165 1.65 18.44 0.18
C ARG A 165 2.14 19.59 1.07
N ASP A 166 2.12 19.44 2.38
CA ASP A 166 2.57 20.48 3.33
C ASP A 166 4.10 20.66 3.27
N ALA A 167 4.83 19.62 2.89
CA ALA A 167 6.25 19.70 2.53
C ALA A 167 6.51 20.38 1.17
N GLY A 168 5.47 20.78 0.44
CA GLY A 168 5.55 21.57 -0.80
C GLY A 168 5.47 20.75 -2.10
N TYR A 169 5.04 19.49 -2.06
CA TYR A 169 4.84 18.69 -3.28
C TYR A 169 3.38 18.73 -3.75
N ASP A 170 3.18 18.85 -5.05
CA ASP A 170 1.91 18.52 -5.71
C ASP A 170 1.74 17.01 -5.66
N THR A 171 0.92 16.53 -4.71
CA THR A 171 0.83 15.11 -4.38
C THR A 171 -0.42 14.52 -4.99
N ILE A 172 -0.23 13.47 -5.78
CA ILE A 172 -1.31 12.72 -6.43
C ILE A 172 -1.32 11.31 -5.90
N LEU A 173 -2.40 10.92 -5.24
CA LEU A 173 -2.67 9.52 -4.88
C LEU A 173 -3.59 8.92 -5.93
N PHE A 174 -3.31 7.71 -6.43
CA PHE A 174 -4.24 7.01 -7.30
C PHE A 174 -4.26 5.49 -7.04
N GLU A 175 -5.34 4.85 -7.44
CA GLU A 175 -5.43 3.39 -7.49
C GLU A 175 -5.39 2.92 -8.94
N GLY A 176 -4.57 1.91 -9.20
CA GLY A 176 -4.52 1.23 -10.46
C GLY A 176 -5.36 -0.06 -10.47
N PRO A 177 -5.34 -0.80 -11.58
CA PRO A 177 -6.05 -2.07 -11.70
C PRO A 177 -5.72 -3.03 -10.55
N GLY A 178 -6.75 -3.65 -9.97
CA GLY A 178 -6.62 -4.57 -8.84
C GLY A 178 -6.56 -3.89 -7.47
N GLN A 179 -6.67 -2.56 -7.40
CA GLN A 179 -6.62 -1.81 -6.15
C GLN A 179 -7.94 -1.09 -5.88
N GLY A 180 -8.35 -1.05 -4.64
CA GLY A 180 -9.41 -0.25 -4.08
C GLY A 180 -10.62 -0.03 -4.98
N ALA A 181 -11.02 1.22 -5.24
CA ALA A 181 -12.18 1.52 -6.07
C ALA A 181 -11.98 1.19 -7.56
N ALA A 182 -10.73 1.14 -8.05
CA ALA A 182 -10.47 0.68 -9.41
C ALA A 182 -10.88 -0.80 -9.58
N LEU A 183 -10.71 -1.64 -8.54
CA LEU A 183 -11.20 -3.01 -8.53
C LEU A 183 -12.68 -3.10 -8.18
N GLU A 184 -13.06 -2.54 -7.03
CA GLU A 184 -14.38 -2.79 -6.42
C GLU A 184 -15.53 -2.11 -7.17
N LEU A 185 -15.28 -0.93 -7.76
CA LEU A 185 -16.31 -0.12 -8.41
C LEU A 185 -16.12 0.01 -9.93
N ALA A 186 -14.88 0.00 -10.41
CA ALA A 186 -14.60 0.08 -11.84
C ALA A 186 -14.24 -1.28 -12.47
N HIS A 187 -14.20 -2.36 -11.68
CA HIS A 187 -14.00 -3.75 -12.10
C HIS A 187 -12.70 -4.00 -12.90
N LEU A 188 -11.65 -3.25 -12.59
CA LEU A 188 -10.34 -3.39 -13.19
C LEU A 188 -9.49 -4.37 -12.36
N THR A 189 -9.25 -5.56 -12.87
CA THR A 189 -8.42 -6.56 -12.21
C THR A 189 -6.93 -6.27 -12.36
N MET A 190 -6.12 -6.76 -11.43
CA MET A 190 -4.69 -6.49 -11.33
C MET A 190 -3.92 -6.94 -12.58
N SER A 191 -3.01 -6.07 -13.04
CA SER A 191 -2.17 -6.29 -14.21
C SER A 191 -0.71 -5.94 -13.89
N PRO A 192 0.29 -6.66 -14.43
CA PRO A 192 1.69 -6.31 -14.26
C PRO A 192 2.11 -5.06 -15.07
N ASP A 193 1.35 -4.65 -16.07
CA ASP A 193 1.69 -3.56 -17.02
C ASP A 193 1.45 -2.18 -16.40
N TRP A 194 2.15 -1.88 -15.28
CA TRP A 194 1.88 -0.72 -14.45
C TRP A 194 2.26 0.63 -15.08
N GLU A 195 3.07 0.62 -16.10
CA GLU A 195 3.32 1.79 -16.96
C GLU A 195 2.04 2.35 -17.59
N LYS A 196 1.04 1.50 -17.88
CA LYS A 196 -0.22 1.91 -18.50
C LYS A 196 -1.09 2.79 -17.60
N PRO A 197 -1.44 2.38 -16.35
CA PRO A 197 -2.19 3.25 -15.44
C PRO A 197 -1.38 4.50 -15.04
N VAL A 198 -0.06 4.39 -14.83
CA VAL A 198 0.79 5.57 -14.57
C VAL A 198 0.71 6.55 -15.74
N LYS A 199 0.88 6.08 -16.98
CA LYS A 199 0.74 6.92 -18.17
C LYS A 199 -0.61 7.64 -18.22
N ALA A 200 -1.72 6.93 -17.95
CA ALA A 200 -3.06 7.52 -17.94
C ALA A 200 -3.20 8.65 -16.91
N VAL A 201 -2.65 8.46 -15.71
CA VAL A 201 -2.63 9.50 -14.66
C VAL A 201 -1.80 10.71 -15.09
N LEU A 202 -0.59 10.49 -15.64
CA LEU A 202 0.29 11.57 -16.11
C LEU A 202 -0.34 12.36 -17.27
N ASP A 203 -1.00 11.68 -18.20
CA ASP A 203 -1.70 12.30 -19.33
C ASP A 203 -2.87 13.15 -18.85
N PHE A 204 -3.71 12.61 -17.96
CA PHE A 204 -4.89 13.30 -17.43
C PHE A 204 -4.54 14.60 -16.71
N PHE A 205 -3.52 14.57 -15.86
CA PHE A 205 -3.06 15.73 -15.11
C PHE A 205 -2.02 16.58 -15.88
N ARG A 206 -1.65 16.20 -17.12
CA ARG A 206 -0.67 16.88 -17.99
C ARG A 206 0.68 17.07 -17.29
N LEU A 207 1.24 15.96 -16.78
CA LEU A 207 2.49 15.97 -16.04
C LEU A 207 3.65 15.50 -16.93
N ASP A 208 4.75 16.27 -16.94
CA ASP A 208 5.91 16.02 -17.81
C ASP A 208 7.12 15.45 -17.05
N ALA A 209 7.16 15.63 -15.72
CA ALA A 209 8.28 15.16 -14.90
C ALA A 209 7.81 14.95 -13.45
N VAL A 210 7.93 13.71 -12.96
CA VAL A 210 7.42 13.33 -11.63
C VAL A 210 8.43 12.49 -10.84
N THR A 211 8.30 12.56 -9.50
CA THR A 211 8.73 11.48 -8.61
C THR A 211 7.58 10.48 -8.51
N LEU A 212 7.84 9.21 -8.74
CA LEU A 212 6.87 8.13 -8.62
C LEU A 212 7.17 7.30 -7.38
N MET A 213 6.19 7.10 -6.52
CA MET A 213 6.29 6.29 -5.31
C MET A 213 5.28 5.16 -5.32
N GLY A 214 5.76 3.94 -5.09
CA GLY A 214 4.91 2.76 -4.89
C GLY A 214 5.23 2.10 -3.56
N PHE A 215 4.20 1.74 -2.78
CA PHE A 215 4.41 1.07 -1.49
C PHE A 215 3.94 -0.37 -1.52
N SER A 216 4.64 -1.23 -0.75
CA SER A 216 4.39 -2.67 -0.69
C SER A 216 4.65 -3.33 -2.07
N LEU A 217 3.72 -4.10 -2.62
CA LEU A 217 3.79 -4.57 -4.03
C LEU A 217 4.06 -3.41 -5.00
N GLY A 218 3.57 -2.21 -4.68
CA GLY A 218 3.85 -0.99 -5.43
C GLY A 218 5.34 -0.70 -5.59
N GLY A 219 6.20 -1.17 -4.68
CA GLY A 219 7.65 -1.06 -4.80
C GLY A 219 8.25 -1.83 -5.99
N GLY A 220 7.62 -2.92 -6.42
CA GLY A 220 7.93 -3.58 -7.69
C GLY A 220 7.27 -2.90 -8.88
N LEU A 221 6.01 -2.50 -8.71
CA LEU A 221 5.24 -1.84 -9.77
C LEU A 221 5.82 -0.48 -10.18
N VAL A 222 6.46 0.24 -9.23
CA VAL A 222 7.13 1.52 -9.53
C VAL A 222 8.38 1.32 -10.38
N ILE A 223 9.13 0.24 -10.16
CA ILE A 223 10.26 -0.15 -11.03
C ILE A 223 9.75 -0.47 -12.44
N ARG A 224 8.66 -1.26 -12.54
CA ARG A 224 8.03 -1.57 -13.83
C ARG A 224 7.59 -0.29 -14.55
N ALA A 225 6.86 0.59 -13.89
CA ALA A 225 6.38 1.82 -14.51
C ALA A 225 7.54 2.71 -14.99
N ALA A 226 8.58 2.91 -14.17
CA ALA A 226 9.73 3.73 -14.51
C ALA A 226 10.58 3.18 -15.66
N ALA A 227 10.58 1.86 -15.86
CA ALA A 227 11.29 1.23 -16.99
C ALA A 227 10.67 1.56 -18.37
N PHE A 228 9.40 2.02 -18.41
CA PHE A 228 8.65 2.22 -19.66
C PHE A 228 7.98 3.60 -19.79
N GLU A 229 7.95 4.42 -18.69
CA GLU A 229 7.37 5.77 -18.71
C GLU A 229 8.47 6.82 -18.47
N PRO A 230 8.93 7.51 -19.53
CA PRO A 230 10.10 8.40 -19.45
C PRO A 230 9.86 9.67 -18.62
N ARG A 231 8.60 10.04 -18.34
CA ARG A 231 8.26 11.18 -17.47
C ARG A 231 8.52 10.89 -15.98
N VAL A 232 8.72 9.63 -15.61
CA VAL A 232 9.20 9.26 -14.27
C VAL A 232 10.67 9.60 -14.18
N ARG A 233 11.03 10.58 -13.35
CA ARG A 233 12.41 11.09 -13.19
C ARG A 233 13.06 10.59 -11.91
N ARG A 234 12.27 10.23 -10.91
CA ARG A 234 12.70 9.69 -9.62
C ARG A 234 11.76 8.57 -9.20
N VAL A 235 12.33 7.58 -8.56
CA VAL A 235 11.61 6.37 -8.12
C VAL A 235 11.81 6.18 -6.62
N ILE A 236 10.71 5.95 -5.90
CA ILE A 236 10.72 5.55 -4.49
C ILE A 236 9.99 4.21 -4.37
N ALA A 237 10.73 3.14 -4.07
CA ALA A 237 10.18 1.83 -3.76
C ALA A 237 10.03 1.66 -2.24
N TYR A 238 8.82 1.77 -1.75
CA TYR A 238 8.46 1.76 -0.33
C TYR A 238 7.43 0.66 -0.01
N ASP A 239 7.74 -0.54 0.40
CA ASP A 239 9.01 -1.27 0.41
C ASP A 239 9.35 -1.83 -0.98
N VAL A 240 10.63 -2.20 -1.16
CA VAL A 240 11.06 -2.86 -2.40
C VAL A 240 10.44 -4.24 -2.53
N CYS A 241 9.89 -4.58 -3.72
CA CYS A 241 9.26 -5.88 -3.99
C CYS A 241 9.57 -6.35 -5.43
N PRO A 242 10.81 -6.78 -5.72
CA PRO A 242 11.20 -7.23 -7.05
C PRO A 242 10.61 -8.58 -7.45
N ASN A 243 10.13 -9.38 -6.51
CA ASN A 243 9.55 -10.70 -6.76
C ASN A 243 8.33 -10.95 -5.85
N MET A 244 7.14 -10.66 -6.38
CA MET A 244 5.89 -10.83 -5.61
C MET A 244 5.57 -12.29 -5.33
N LEU A 245 5.86 -13.20 -6.27
CA LEU A 245 5.59 -14.64 -6.07
C LEU A 245 6.32 -15.17 -4.83
N GLU A 246 7.58 -14.82 -4.66
CA GLU A 246 8.36 -15.23 -3.49
C GLU A 246 7.77 -14.67 -2.19
N GLY A 247 7.36 -13.40 -2.19
CA GLY A 247 6.66 -12.78 -1.05
C GLY A 247 5.40 -13.55 -0.67
N MET A 248 4.57 -13.93 -1.62
CA MET A 248 3.37 -14.73 -1.37
C MET A 248 3.70 -16.11 -0.79
N LEU A 249 4.72 -16.77 -1.33
CA LEU A 249 5.12 -18.10 -0.88
C LEU A 249 5.84 -18.10 0.49
N ARG A 250 6.33 -16.96 0.96
CA ARG A 250 7.00 -16.85 2.25
C ARG A 250 6.13 -17.28 3.43
N SER A 251 4.82 -17.04 3.35
CA SER A 251 3.88 -17.46 4.40
C SER A 251 3.74 -18.98 4.55
N VAL A 252 4.28 -19.75 3.60
CA VAL A 252 4.33 -21.22 3.66
C VAL A 252 5.64 -21.63 4.33
N PRO A 253 5.61 -22.29 5.50
CA PRO A 253 6.83 -22.75 6.16
C PRO A 253 7.59 -23.82 5.36
N PRO A 254 8.94 -23.92 5.45
CA PRO A 254 9.68 -25.08 4.99
C PRO A 254 9.27 -26.33 5.83
N PRO A 255 9.24 -27.56 5.27
CA PRO A 255 9.50 -27.97 3.88
C PRO A 255 8.30 -27.79 2.92
N GLY A 256 7.17 -27.28 3.40
CA GLY A 256 5.97 -27.11 2.57
C GLY A 256 6.22 -26.19 1.37
N ARG A 257 7.03 -25.15 1.56
CA ARG A 257 7.41 -24.21 0.48
C ARG A 257 8.16 -24.93 -0.64
N GLU A 258 9.11 -25.80 -0.33
CA GLU A 258 9.86 -26.55 -1.33
C GLU A 258 8.93 -27.44 -2.16
N LYS A 259 8.02 -28.17 -1.49
CA LYS A 259 7.02 -29.00 -2.17
C LYS A 259 6.08 -28.16 -3.06
N LEU A 260 5.66 -26.99 -2.60
CA LEU A 260 4.84 -26.09 -3.41
C LEU A 260 5.60 -25.59 -4.64
N HIS A 261 6.87 -25.22 -4.49
CA HIS A 261 7.74 -24.84 -5.62
C HIS A 261 7.87 -25.98 -6.65
N GLU A 262 8.07 -27.21 -6.19
CA GLU A 262 8.17 -28.38 -7.07
C GLU A 262 6.86 -28.60 -7.85
N CYS A 263 5.73 -28.64 -7.15
CA CYS A 263 4.41 -28.78 -7.79
C CYS A 263 4.11 -27.65 -8.76
N PHE A 264 4.43 -26.43 -8.38
CA PHE A 264 4.23 -25.24 -9.23
C PHE A 264 5.14 -25.27 -10.45
N GLY A 265 6.42 -25.59 -10.28
CA GLY A 265 7.40 -25.69 -11.37
C GLY A 265 7.08 -26.81 -12.37
N SER A 266 6.48 -27.92 -11.92
CA SER A 266 6.01 -29.01 -12.80
C SER A 266 4.70 -28.69 -13.53
N GLY A 267 4.03 -27.56 -13.20
CA GLY A 267 2.74 -27.19 -13.77
C GLY A 267 1.57 -28.05 -13.27
N ASN A 268 1.72 -28.76 -12.16
CA ASN A 268 0.67 -29.61 -11.59
C ASN A 268 -0.35 -28.77 -10.81
N GLU A 269 -1.37 -28.30 -11.51
CA GLU A 269 -2.41 -27.41 -10.96
C GLU A 269 -3.16 -28.06 -9.78
N ASP A 270 -3.58 -29.32 -9.90
CA ASP A 270 -4.33 -30.02 -8.86
C ASP A 270 -3.50 -30.17 -7.58
N ALA A 271 -2.21 -30.47 -7.72
CA ALA A 271 -1.31 -30.60 -6.58
C ALA A 271 -1.10 -29.24 -5.88
N VAL A 272 -0.94 -28.16 -6.63
CA VAL A 272 -0.82 -26.79 -6.08
C VAL A 272 -2.10 -26.39 -5.36
N ASN A 273 -3.26 -26.53 -5.99
CA ASN A 273 -4.54 -26.14 -5.42
C ASN A 273 -4.86 -26.95 -4.14
N SER A 274 -4.63 -28.24 -4.16
CA SER A 274 -4.81 -29.13 -2.99
C SER A 274 -3.86 -28.76 -1.85
N PHE A 275 -2.58 -28.46 -2.16
CA PHE A 275 -1.61 -28.04 -1.17
C PHE A 275 -2.03 -26.71 -0.50
N VAL A 276 -2.39 -25.72 -1.31
CA VAL A 276 -2.81 -24.40 -0.81
C VAL A 276 -4.07 -24.51 0.04
N ALA A 277 -5.06 -25.31 -0.36
CA ALA A 277 -6.28 -25.53 0.42
C ALA A 277 -5.97 -26.12 1.82
N GLY A 278 -5.04 -27.09 1.90
CA GLY A 278 -4.59 -27.64 3.18
C GLY A 278 -3.75 -26.67 4.04
N ALA A 279 -3.04 -25.74 3.42
CA ALA A 279 -2.20 -24.76 4.10
C ALA A 279 -3.00 -23.57 4.65
N ILE A 280 -4.02 -23.09 3.93
CA ILE A 280 -4.94 -22.04 4.36
C ILE A 280 -5.57 -22.37 5.71
N ALA A 281 -6.01 -23.60 5.92
CA ALA A 281 -6.64 -24.05 7.16
C ALA A 281 -5.74 -23.91 8.41
N LYS A 282 -4.44 -23.63 8.22
CA LYS A 282 -3.42 -23.57 9.29
C LYS A 282 -2.81 -22.18 9.48
N SER A 283 -3.13 -21.22 8.61
CA SER A 283 -2.48 -19.91 8.60
C SER A 283 -3.45 -18.82 8.16
N LEU A 284 -3.90 -17.99 9.10
CA LEU A 284 -4.72 -16.81 8.80
C LEU A 284 -4.04 -15.87 7.78
N LEU A 285 -2.73 -15.68 7.90
CA LEU A 285 -1.99 -14.85 6.96
C LEU A 285 -2.07 -15.39 5.53
N LEU A 286 -1.91 -16.71 5.36
CA LEU A 286 -2.00 -17.34 4.03
C LEU A 286 -3.43 -17.34 3.51
N GLU A 287 -4.42 -17.58 4.39
CA GLU A 287 -5.84 -17.49 4.05
C GLU A 287 -6.16 -16.12 3.44
N TRP A 288 -5.81 -15.06 4.16
CA TRP A 288 -6.03 -13.69 3.69
C TRP A 288 -5.27 -13.42 2.37
N ALA A 289 -3.98 -13.80 2.29
CA ALA A 289 -3.17 -13.53 1.10
C ALA A 289 -3.72 -14.21 -0.16
N ILE A 290 -4.21 -15.45 -0.05
CA ILE A 290 -4.81 -16.18 -1.18
C ILE A 290 -6.15 -15.58 -1.55
N GLN A 291 -7.03 -15.31 -0.59
CA GLN A 291 -8.35 -14.73 -0.84
C GLN A 291 -8.22 -13.34 -1.49
N GLN A 292 -7.34 -12.48 -0.96
CA GLN A 292 -7.07 -11.17 -1.52
C GLN A 292 -6.45 -11.27 -2.91
N GLY A 293 -5.51 -12.19 -3.15
CA GLY A 293 -4.89 -12.37 -4.45
C GLY A 293 -5.86 -12.84 -5.54
N LEU A 294 -6.76 -13.77 -5.21
CA LEU A 294 -7.84 -14.20 -6.09
C LEU A 294 -8.79 -13.05 -6.41
N HIS A 295 -9.15 -12.26 -5.39
CA HIS A 295 -10.00 -11.09 -5.57
C HIS A 295 -9.35 -10.04 -6.47
N ASN A 296 -8.09 -9.66 -6.22
CA ASN A 296 -7.37 -8.67 -7.01
C ASN A 296 -7.25 -9.04 -8.48
N THR A 297 -7.05 -10.32 -8.77
CA THR A 297 -6.82 -10.83 -10.13
C THR A 297 -8.10 -11.24 -10.84
N GLY A 298 -9.19 -11.50 -10.09
CA GLY A 298 -10.41 -12.09 -10.63
C GLY A 298 -10.26 -13.55 -11.06
N LEU A 299 -9.13 -14.20 -10.73
CA LEU A 299 -8.84 -15.60 -11.06
C LEU A 299 -9.54 -16.54 -10.07
N LYS A 300 -9.69 -17.80 -10.47
CA LYS A 300 -10.52 -18.76 -9.72
C LYS A 300 -9.72 -19.73 -8.88
N THR A 301 -8.46 -20.01 -9.26
CA THR A 301 -7.65 -21.01 -8.58
C THR A 301 -6.34 -20.41 -8.04
N PRO A 302 -5.81 -20.92 -6.91
CA PRO A 302 -4.51 -20.52 -6.42
C PRO A 302 -3.38 -20.72 -7.44
N PHE A 303 -3.43 -21.77 -8.25
CA PHE A 303 -2.44 -22.02 -9.30
C PHE A 303 -2.42 -20.90 -10.33
N GLU A 304 -3.59 -20.53 -10.90
CA GLU A 304 -3.69 -19.45 -11.86
C GLU A 304 -3.21 -18.12 -11.27
N MET A 305 -3.60 -17.84 -10.02
CA MET A 305 -3.19 -16.64 -9.30
C MET A 305 -1.68 -16.59 -9.09
N LEU A 306 -1.03 -17.66 -8.62
CA LEU A 306 0.43 -17.70 -8.44
C LEU A 306 1.14 -17.54 -9.79
N LYS A 307 0.63 -18.16 -10.85
CA LYS A 307 1.15 -18.00 -12.22
C LYS A 307 0.99 -16.57 -12.74
N HIS A 308 -0.07 -15.88 -12.35
CA HIS A 308 -0.24 -14.47 -12.64
C HIS A 308 0.81 -13.62 -11.91
N TYR A 309 1.02 -13.83 -10.60
CA TYR A 309 2.00 -13.07 -9.81
C TYR A 309 3.45 -13.39 -10.14
N GLN A 310 3.75 -14.50 -10.79
CA GLN A 310 5.06 -14.78 -11.37
C GLN A 310 5.51 -13.72 -12.39
N LYS A 311 4.57 -13.02 -13.02
CA LYS A 311 4.84 -11.94 -13.98
C LYS A 311 5.27 -10.61 -13.31
N TYR A 312 5.18 -10.53 -11.98
CA TYR A 312 5.56 -9.35 -11.19
C TYR A 312 7.01 -9.47 -10.70
N GLU A 313 7.88 -9.69 -11.65
CA GLU A 313 9.32 -9.82 -11.47
C GLU A 313 9.98 -8.62 -12.17
N THR A 314 10.95 -7.98 -11.51
CA THR A 314 11.58 -6.75 -12.02
C THR A 314 13.00 -6.93 -12.51
N ALA A 315 13.69 -8.04 -12.20
CA ALA A 315 15.11 -8.22 -12.52
C ALA A 315 15.39 -8.05 -14.02
N SER A 316 14.51 -8.61 -14.87
CA SER A 316 14.66 -8.56 -16.34
C SER A 316 14.52 -7.16 -16.96
N ILE A 317 13.93 -6.21 -16.22
CA ILE A 317 13.65 -4.85 -16.70
C ILE A 317 14.41 -3.76 -15.94
N SER A 318 14.98 -4.07 -14.78
CA SER A 318 15.63 -3.11 -13.89
C SER A 318 16.80 -2.35 -14.52
N SER A 319 17.54 -2.99 -15.43
CA SER A 319 18.62 -2.35 -16.18
C SER A 319 18.17 -1.24 -17.13
N ARG A 320 16.86 -1.10 -17.37
CA ARG A 320 16.30 0.00 -18.17
C ARG A 320 16.18 1.32 -17.40
N LEU A 321 16.23 1.27 -16.07
CA LEU A 321 16.10 2.47 -15.25
C LEU A 321 17.35 3.33 -15.34
N THR A 322 17.14 4.64 -15.58
CA THR A 322 18.19 5.67 -15.63
C THR A 322 17.92 6.80 -14.63
N GLN A 323 16.91 6.67 -13.80
CA GLN A 323 16.43 7.66 -12.84
C GLN A 323 17.28 7.68 -11.55
N ASP A 324 16.99 8.63 -10.66
CA ASP A 324 17.39 8.50 -9.26
C ASP A 324 16.44 7.54 -8.56
N VAL A 325 16.97 6.61 -7.79
CA VAL A 325 16.20 5.55 -7.13
C VAL A 325 16.46 5.54 -5.63
N LEU A 326 15.38 5.52 -4.85
CA LEU A 326 15.38 5.23 -3.42
C LEU A 326 14.69 3.87 -3.19
N LEU A 327 15.44 2.91 -2.65
CA LEU A 327 14.92 1.62 -2.20
C LEU A 327 14.82 1.59 -0.68
N MET A 328 13.69 1.15 -0.16
CA MET A 328 13.43 1.07 1.28
C MET A 328 12.96 -0.34 1.64
N ALA A 329 13.38 -0.85 2.80
CA ALA A 329 12.95 -2.15 3.32
C ALA A 329 12.98 -2.20 4.84
N GLY A 330 12.11 -2.99 5.44
CA GLY A 330 12.14 -3.34 6.84
C GLY A 330 12.98 -4.60 7.10
N ALA A 331 13.84 -4.57 8.12
CA ALA A 331 14.71 -5.71 8.45
C ALA A 331 13.94 -6.97 8.90
N GLU A 332 12.71 -6.79 9.38
CA GLU A 332 11.85 -7.86 9.89
C GLU A 332 10.49 -7.88 9.16
N ASP A 333 10.48 -7.42 7.92
CA ASP A 333 9.30 -7.48 7.06
C ASP A 333 8.80 -8.93 6.94
N HIS A 334 7.56 -9.19 7.33
CA HIS A 334 6.98 -10.53 7.31
C HIS A 334 6.32 -10.89 5.97
N TYR A 335 6.11 -9.91 5.07
CA TYR A 335 5.60 -10.13 3.72
C TYR A 335 6.73 -10.29 2.71
N ILE A 336 7.70 -9.36 2.70
CA ILE A 336 8.77 -9.32 1.70
C ILE A 336 10.09 -9.79 2.32
N PRO A 337 10.74 -10.82 1.76
CA PRO A 337 12.05 -11.25 2.22
C PRO A 337 13.10 -10.14 2.13
N VAL A 338 13.85 -9.90 3.19
CA VAL A 338 14.82 -8.80 3.25
C VAL A 338 15.92 -8.89 2.19
N HIS A 339 16.25 -10.11 1.71
CA HIS A 339 17.26 -10.29 0.64
C HIS A 339 16.79 -9.71 -0.70
N GLN A 340 15.50 -9.45 -0.90
CA GLN A 340 15.02 -8.78 -2.09
C GLN A 340 15.57 -7.34 -2.23
N LEU A 341 16.03 -6.71 -1.14
CA LEU A 341 16.71 -5.42 -1.22
C LEU A 341 18.06 -5.51 -1.94
N PRO A 342 19.05 -6.30 -1.50
CA PRO A 342 20.29 -6.47 -2.26
C PRO A 342 20.07 -7.04 -3.67
N ASP A 343 19.08 -7.93 -3.87
CA ASP A 343 18.77 -8.46 -5.20
C ASP A 343 18.35 -7.32 -6.15
N GLN A 344 17.48 -6.41 -5.72
CA GLN A 344 17.08 -5.26 -6.53
C GLN A 344 18.25 -4.29 -6.77
N ILE A 345 19.14 -4.07 -5.79
CA ILE A 345 20.32 -3.22 -5.94
C ILE A 345 21.19 -3.73 -7.09
N THR A 346 21.44 -5.05 -7.15
CA THR A 346 22.36 -5.64 -8.15
C THR A 346 21.82 -5.56 -9.57
N THR A 347 20.51 -5.44 -9.76
CA THR A 347 19.85 -5.37 -11.09
C THR A 347 19.70 -3.95 -11.63
N LEU A 348 19.85 -2.91 -10.80
CA LEU A 348 19.73 -1.49 -11.17
C LEU A 348 21.08 -0.92 -11.70
N THR A 349 21.54 -1.42 -12.83
CA THR A 349 22.91 -1.18 -13.35
C THR A 349 23.12 0.15 -14.08
N HIS A 350 22.05 0.87 -14.44
CA HIS A 350 22.13 2.10 -15.26
C HIS A 350 21.49 3.32 -14.59
N VAL A 351 21.06 3.21 -13.34
CA VAL A 351 20.44 4.33 -12.61
C VAL A 351 21.43 5.48 -12.39
N ARG A 352 20.92 6.71 -12.43
CA ARG A 352 21.74 7.92 -12.21
C ARG A 352 22.30 7.98 -10.79
N SER A 353 21.48 7.64 -9.82
CA SER A 353 21.88 7.47 -8.42
C SER A 353 21.01 6.41 -7.74
N LEU A 354 21.58 5.72 -6.75
CA LEU A 354 20.91 4.72 -5.96
C LEU A 354 21.13 4.98 -4.48
N THR A 355 20.03 5.12 -3.75
CA THR A 355 20.02 5.13 -2.28
C THR A 355 19.25 3.93 -1.80
N ALA A 356 19.83 3.14 -0.89
CA ALA A 356 19.15 2.02 -0.25
C ALA A 356 19.09 2.21 1.26
N ARG A 357 17.93 2.00 1.87
CA ARG A 357 17.71 2.15 3.31
C ARG A 357 17.05 0.92 3.90
N LEU A 358 17.75 0.24 4.80
CA LEU A 358 17.21 -0.81 5.64
C LEU A 358 16.85 -0.22 7.01
N PHE A 359 15.59 -0.33 7.40
CA PHE A 359 15.08 0.10 8.70
C PHE A 359 15.10 -1.03 9.71
N THR A 360 15.41 -0.69 10.97
CA THR A 360 15.70 -1.67 12.01
C THR A 360 14.75 -1.53 13.22
N ARG A 361 14.78 -2.55 14.09
CA ARG A 361 14.01 -2.56 15.34
C ARG A 361 14.40 -1.42 16.29
N ALA A 362 15.66 -0.99 16.29
CA ALA A 362 16.10 0.13 17.11
C ALA A 362 15.38 1.45 16.76
N GLU A 363 14.88 1.56 15.54
CA GLU A 363 14.12 2.70 15.03
C GLU A 363 12.59 2.49 15.10
N GLN A 364 12.14 1.34 15.59
CA GLN A 364 10.72 0.91 15.56
C GLN A 364 10.12 0.86 14.14
N ALA A 365 10.97 0.69 13.11
CA ALA A 365 10.62 0.77 11.70
C ALA A 365 10.95 -0.51 10.92
N GLN A 366 11.22 -1.60 11.61
CA GLN A 366 11.68 -2.89 11.04
C GLN A 366 10.64 -3.64 10.22
N ASN A 367 9.37 -3.28 10.37
CA ASN A 367 8.26 -4.01 9.76
C ASN A 367 7.95 -3.52 8.34
N HIS A 368 7.07 -4.24 7.65
CA HIS A 368 6.56 -3.88 6.32
C HIS A 368 6.03 -2.44 6.29
N CYS A 369 6.40 -1.67 5.27
CA CYS A 369 6.09 -0.25 5.12
C CYS A 369 6.36 0.57 6.40
N GLN A 370 7.39 0.19 7.14
CA GLN A 370 7.85 0.79 8.39
C GLN A 370 6.72 1.05 9.40
N VAL A 371 5.69 0.18 9.40
CA VAL A 371 4.64 0.20 10.43
C VAL A 371 5.30 0.10 11.82
N GLY A 372 4.98 1.06 12.67
CA GLY A 372 5.63 1.36 13.93
C GLY A 372 6.41 2.68 13.90
N ASN A 373 6.87 3.17 12.74
CA ASN A 373 7.47 4.50 12.60
C ASN A 373 7.39 5.02 11.14
N MET A 374 6.19 5.05 10.58
CA MET A 374 5.97 5.53 9.21
C MET A 374 6.45 6.98 9.02
N GLY A 375 6.35 7.81 10.04
CA GLY A 375 6.83 9.20 10.01
C GLY A 375 8.33 9.32 9.73
N LEU A 376 9.15 8.37 10.21
CA LEU A 376 10.58 8.32 9.89
C LEU A 376 10.79 8.07 8.38
N ALA A 377 10.06 7.13 7.81
CA ALA A 377 10.12 6.82 6.39
C ALA A 377 9.70 8.02 5.53
N PHE A 378 8.62 8.71 5.87
CA PHE A 378 8.14 9.89 5.12
C PHE A 378 9.13 11.06 5.20
N ARG A 379 9.73 11.31 6.36
CA ARG A 379 10.80 12.33 6.50
C ARG A 379 12.01 11.98 5.64
N LEU A 380 12.47 10.73 5.65
CA LEU A 380 13.59 10.28 4.82
C LEU A 380 13.31 10.48 3.32
N MET A 381 12.11 10.13 2.84
CA MET A 381 11.72 10.36 1.45
C MET A 381 11.72 11.85 1.10
N ASN A 382 11.15 12.69 1.98
CA ASN A 382 11.15 14.15 1.81
C ASN A 382 12.57 14.71 1.74
N ASP A 383 13.46 14.28 2.63
CA ASP A 383 14.85 14.76 2.71
C ASP A 383 15.64 14.29 1.48
N TRP A 384 15.43 13.04 1.03
CA TRP A 384 16.03 12.52 -0.19
C TRP A 384 15.58 13.33 -1.43
N MET A 385 14.29 13.57 -1.60
CA MET A 385 13.78 14.39 -2.71
C MET A 385 14.30 15.84 -2.64
N THR A 386 14.41 16.40 -1.43
CA THR A 386 14.93 17.75 -1.21
C THR A 386 16.43 17.85 -1.53
N GLY A 387 17.20 16.85 -1.12
CA GLY A 387 18.66 16.78 -1.37
C GLY A 387 19.01 16.69 -2.85
N LEU A 388 18.14 16.08 -3.66
CA LEU A 388 18.31 16.01 -5.11
C LEU A 388 17.94 17.32 -5.84
N GLY A 389 17.33 18.29 -5.15
CA GLY A 389 16.90 19.55 -5.76
C GLY A 389 15.68 19.42 -6.70
N PRO A 390 15.40 20.44 -7.52
CA PRO A 390 14.30 20.40 -8.50
C PRO A 390 14.49 19.31 -9.56
N ILE A 391 13.38 18.77 -10.07
CA ILE A 391 13.45 17.86 -11.23
C ILE A 391 13.63 18.73 -12.49
N GLU A 392 14.69 18.47 -13.24
CA GLU A 392 14.90 19.08 -14.55
C GLU A 392 13.83 18.58 -15.53
N ARG A 393 13.11 19.52 -16.16
CA ARG A 393 12.19 19.20 -17.24
C ARG A 393 12.99 18.72 -18.47
N LEU A 394 12.49 17.71 -19.16
CA LEU A 394 13.02 17.39 -20.49
C LEU A 394 12.85 18.62 -21.39
N PRO A 395 13.86 18.99 -22.22
CA PRO A 395 13.62 19.97 -23.25
C PRO A 395 12.46 19.48 -24.12
N ALA A 396 11.54 20.38 -24.45
CA ALA A 396 10.44 20.06 -25.35
C ALA A 396 11.06 19.45 -26.61
N MET A 397 10.66 18.21 -26.96
CA MET A 397 10.99 17.67 -28.26
C MET A 397 10.30 18.56 -29.29
N LEU A 398 11.11 19.32 -30.05
CA LEU A 398 10.68 20.14 -31.18
C LEU A 398 10.14 19.26 -32.31
#